data_7ae686160b125a5ff02c036586517040
#
_entry.id   7ae686160b125a5ff02c036586517040
#
_cell.length_a   1.000
_cell.length_b   1.000
_cell.length_c   1.000
_cell.angle_alpha   90.00
_cell.angle_beta   90.00
_cell.angle_gamma   90.00
#
_symmetry.space_group_name_H-M   'P 1'
#
loop_
_entity.id
_entity.type
_entity.pdbx_description
1 polymer ?
#
loop_
_entity_poly.entity_id
_entity_poly.type
_entity_poly.pdbx_seq_one_letter_code
_entity_poly.pdbx_strand_id
1 'polypeptide(L)'
;MENENINFEKKSFKKSEFITLFASIYEHSDWVIKNIIRNNFNVPNTIYELKLKMKNEVDNSSENLKLKLLRSHPELGIKKNEISSLTQSSQAEQKSAGLDQCSEEEYEEIKSLNRLYKEKFDFPFIIAVKGLNLSLIH
;
A
#
# COMPACT_ATOMS: atom_id res chain seq x y z
N MET A 1 14.15 -8.22 -12.95
CA MET A 1 12.95 -8.54 -12.14
C MET A 1 12.73 -10.02 -12.21
N GLU A 2 12.92 -10.69 -11.11
CA GLU A 2 12.60 -12.10 -11.02
C GLU A 2 11.08 -12.24 -11.14
N ASN A 3 10.65 -12.92 -12.20
CA ASN A 3 9.29 -13.40 -12.32
C ASN A 3 9.10 -14.53 -11.31
N GLU A 4 8.75 -14.18 -10.08
CA GLU A 4 8.26 -15.18 -9.15
C GLU A 4 6.93 -15.70 -9.71
N ASN A 5 7.00 -16.84 -10.38
CA ASN A 5 5.83 -17.59 -10.78
C ASN A 5 5.13 -18.10 -9.52
N ILE A 6 4.15 -17.36 -9.06
CA ILE A 6 3.20 -17.94 -8.12
C ILE A 6 2.35 -18.88 -8.95
N ASN A 7 2.45 -20.17 -8.65
CA ASN A 7 1.65 -21.18 -9.34
C ASN A 7 0.19 -21.08 -8.86
N PHE A 8 -0.53 -20.08 -9.37
CA PHE A 8 -1.96 -19.93 -9.13
C PHE A 8 -2.79 -21.03 -9.77
N GLU A 9 -2.22 -21.79 -10.73
CA GLU A 9 -2.94 -22.88 -11.45
C GLU A 9 -3.30 -24.06 -10.57
N LYS A 10 -2.53 -24.30 -9.50
CA LYS A 10 -2.78 -25.43 -8.56
C LYS A 10 -3.83 -25.13 -7.50
N LYS A 11 -4.23 -23.86 -7.35
CA LYS A 11 -5.29 -23.47 -6.42
C LYS A 11 -6.43 -22.87 -7.23
N SER A 12 -7.55 -23.56 -7.31
CA SER A 12 -8.79 -22.93 -7.74
C SER A 12 -9.21 -21.91 -6.67
N PHE A 13 -8.71 -20.67 -6.79
CA PHE A 13 -9.11 -19.58 -5.91
C PHE A 13 -10.57 -19.28 -6.13
N LYS A 14 -11.37 -19.43 -5.10
CA LYS A 14 -12.70 -18.83 -5.07
C LYS A 14 -12.52 -17.30 -5.04
N LYS A 15 -13.47 -16.57 -5.61
CA LYS A 15 -13.44 -15.10 -5.60
C LYS A 15 -13.23 -14.51 -4.21
N SER A 16 -13.85 -15.08 -3.18
CA SER A 16 -13.70 -14.66 -1.79
C SER A 16 -12.30 -14.86 -1.24
N GLU A 17 -11.62 -15.95 -1.60
CA GLU A 17 -10.24 -16.22 -1.19
C GLU A 17 -9.26 -15.24 -1.83
N PHE A 18 -9.45 -14.91 -3.10
CA PHE A 18 -8.65 -13.92 -3.81
C PHE A 18 -8.78 -12.54 -3.17
N ILE A 19 -10.00 -12.12 -2.82
CA ILE A 19 -10.24 -10.87 -2.09
C ILE A 19 -9.49 -10.88 -0.76
N THR A 20 -9.62 -11.95 0.02
CA THR A 20 -8.97 -12.07 1.32
C THR A 20 -7.45 -11.96 1.24
N LEU A 21 -6.84 -12.57 0.21
CA LEU A 21 -5.38 -12.56 0.04
C LEU A 21 -4.83 -11.21 -0.43
N PHE A 22 -5.53 -10.50 -1.30
CA PHE A 22 -4.96 -9.35 -2.01
C PHE A 22 -5.65 -8.02 -1.75
N ALA A 23 -6.77 -8.00 -1.03
CA ALA A 23 -7.51 -6.76 -0.73
C ALA A 23 -6.70 -5.74 0.09
N SER A 24 -5.75 -6.20 0.89
CA SER A 24 -4.92 -5.37 1.76
C SER A 24 -3.63 -4.86 1.11
N ILE A 25 -3.34 -5.19 -0.15
CA ILE A 25 -2.13 -4.71 -0.84
C ILE A 25 -2.13 -3.18 -0.92
N TYR A 26 -3.26 -2.58 -1.25
CA TYR A 26 -3.47 -1.14 -1.13
C TYR A 26 -4.23 -0.84 0.16
N GLU A 27 -3.64 -0.02 1.04
CA GLU A 27 -4.19 0.29 2.36
C GLU A 27 -5.63 0.80 2.27
N HIS A 28 -6.55 0.14 2.97
CA HIS A 28 -7.99 0.48 3.00
C HIS A 28 -8.66 0.66 1.64
N SER A 29 -8.15 -0.01 0.61
CA SER A 29 -8.59 0.15 -0.78
C SER A 29 -8.93 -1.19 -1.44
N ASP A 30 -9.71 -2.00 -0.76
CA ASP A 30 -10.18 -3.31 -1.24
C ASP A 30 -11.02 -3.22 -2.52
N TRP A 31 -11.52 -2.03 -2.86
CA TRP A 31 -12.31 -1.78 -4.06
C TRP A 31 -11.55 -2.13 -5.35
N VAL A 32 -10.21 -2.01 -5.34
CA VAL A 32 -9.37 -2.35 -6.50
C VAL A 32 -9.51 -3.82 -6.85
N ILE A 33 -9.31 -4.70 -5.87
CA ILE A 33 -9.45 -6.15 -6.06
C ILE A 33 -10.90 -6.55 -6.36
N LYS A 34 -11.86 -5.94 -5.68
CA LYS A 34 -13.29 -6.21 -5.91
C LYS A 34 -13.71 -5.85 -7.33
N ASN A 35 -13.21 -4.75 -7.88
CA ASN A 35 -13.50 -4.35 -9.26
C ASN A 35 -12.85 -5.28 -10.29
N ILE A 36 -11.62 -5.73 -10.06
CA ILE A 36 -10.95 -6.73 -10.92
C ILE A 36 -11.81 -8.00 -11.03
N ILE A 37 -12.35 -8.47 -9.91
CA ILE A 37 -13.18 -9.67 -9.86
C ILE A 37 -14.53 -9.47 -10.56
N ARG A 38 -15.11 -8.29 -10.46
CA ARG A 38 -16.40 -7.97 -11.09
C ARG A 38 -16.31 -7.96 -12.61
N ASN A 39 -15.19 -7.56 -13.18
CA ASN A 39 -14.99 -7.32 -14.60
C ASN A 39 -14.32 -8.50 -15.34
N ASN A 40 -14.83 -9.71 -15.26
CA ASN A 40 -14.26 -10.92 -15.87
C ASN A 40 -12.97 -11.39 -15.18
N PHE A 41 -13.16 -12.09 -14.10
CA PHE A 41 -12.06 -12.62 -13.30
C PHE A 41 -11.34 -13.78 -14.00
N ASN A 42 -10.13 -13.49 -14.47
CA ASN A 42 -9.13 -14.49 -14.79
C ASN A 42 -8.03 -14.41 -13.75
N VAL A 43 -7.74 -15.52 -13.07
CA VAL A 43 -6.66 -15.58 -12.08
C VAL A 43 -5.34 -15.23 -12.76
N PRO A 44 -4.60 -14.21 -12.30
CA PRO A 44 -3.30 -13.91 -12.87
C PRO A 44 -2.31 -15.04 -12.58
N ASN A 45 -1.43 -15.33 -13.55
CA ASN A 45 -0.43 -16.41 -13.41
C ASN A 45 0.81 -15.98 -12.65
N THR A 46 1.09 -14.69 -12.58
CA THR A 46 2.30 -14.13 -11.95
C THR A 46 1.96 -12.92 -11.09
N ILE A 47 2.85 -12.58 -10.15
CA ILE A 47 2.76 -11.34 -9.38
C ILE A 47 2.78 -10.13 -10.32
N TYR A 48 3.58 -10.19 -11.36
CA TYR A 48 3.65 -9.12 -12.36
C TYR A 48 2.30 -8.87 -13.05
N GLU A 49 1.60 -9.91 -13.45
CA GLU A 49 0.25 -9.80 -14.02
C GLU A 49 -0.75 -9.21 -13.02
N LEU A 50 -0.67 -9.64 -11.75
CA LEU A 50 -1.50 -9.06 -10.68
C LEU A 50 -1.23 -7.56 -10.52
N LYS A 51 0.03 -7.16 -10.48
CA LYS A 51 0.43 -5.74 -10.40
C LYS A 51 -0.13 -4.94 -11.57
N LEU A 52 -0.03 -5.45 -12.78
CA LEU A 52 -0.57 -4.78 -13.97
C LEU A 52 -2.09 -4.65 -13.91
N LYS A 53 -2.80 -5.68 -13.48
CA LYS A 53 -4.26 -5.64 -13.31
C LYS A 53 -4.67 -4.60 -12.27
N MET A 54 -3.99 -4.57 -11.14
CA MET A 54 -4.25 -3.58 -10.08
C MET A 54 -3.96 -2.16 -10.56
N LYS A 55 -2.82 -1.96 -11.22
CA LYS A 55 -2.44 -0.66 -11.80
C LYS A 55 -3.48 -0.19 -12.81
N ASN A 56 -3.88 -1.03 -13.74
CA ASN A 56 -4.87 -0.70 -14.76
C ASN A 56 -6.22 -0.35 -14.15
N GLU A 57 -6.64 -1.07 -13.13
CA GLU A 57 -7.89 -0.77 -12.42
C GLU A 57 -7.86 0.63 -11.79
N VAL A 58 -6.75 1.00 -11.17
CA VAL A 58 -6.56 2.33 -10.61
C VAL A 58 -6.50 3.39 -11.71
N ASP A 59 -5.70 3.18 -12.75
CA ASP A 59 -5.52 4.13 -13.85
C ASP A 59 -6.83 4.43 -14.58
N ASN A 60 -7.71 3.45 -14.70
CA ASN A 60 -9.02 3.58 -15.35
C ASN A 60 -10.14 4.03 -14.39
N SER A 61 -9.85 4.20 -13.11
CA SER A 61 -10.84 4.66 -12.14
C SER A 61 -11.06 6.17 -12.22
N SER A 62 -12.12 6.64 -11.56
CA SER A 62 -12.38 8.07 -11.45
C SER A 62 -11.29 8.79 -10.65
N GLU A 63 -11.14 10.08 -10.88
CA GLU A 63 -10.20 10.91 -10.14
C GLU A 63 -10.49 10.90 -8.63
N ASN A 64 -11.76 10.89 -8.25
CA ASN A 64 -12.17 10.77 -6.86
C ASN A 64 -11.71 9.45 -6.21
N LEU A 65 -11.77 8.33 -6.92
CA LEU A 65 -11.27 7.04 -6.43
C LEU A 65 -9.74 7.03 -6.32
N LYS A 66 -9.04 7.65 -7.26
CA LYS A 66 -7.58 7.80 -7.20
C LYS A 66 -7.15 8.63 -5.99
N LEU A 67 -7.81 9.74 -5.72
CA LEU A 67 -7.55 10.56 -4.55
C LEU A 67 -7.88 9.82 -3.25
N LYS A 68 -8.97 9.07 -3.23
CA LYS A 68 -9.32 8.23 -2.08
C LYS A 68 -8.24 7.19 -1.79
N LEU A 69 -7.70 6.55 -2.83
CA LEU A 69 -6.59 5.61 -2.71
C LEU A 69 -5.35 6.28 -2.09
N LEU A 70 -4.94 7.42 -2.62
CA LEU A 70 -3.78 8.18 -2.11
C LEU A 70 -3.99 8.64 -0.66
N ARG A 71 -5.19 9.13 -0.33
CA ARG A 71 -5.52 9.58 1.03
C ARG A 71 -5.61 8.44 2.04
N SER A 72 -5.87 7.23 1.59
CA SER A 72 -5.88 6.03 2.45
C SER A 72 -4.48 5.49 2.72
N HIS A 73 -3.47 5.94 2.00
CA HIS A 73 -2.10 5.51 2.21
C HIS A 73 -1.58 6.04 3.55
N PRO A 74 -0.94 5.20 4.39
CA PRO A 74 -0.46 5.63 5.69
C PRO A 74 0.71 6.61 5.57
N GLU A 75 0.76 7.57 6.48
CA GLU A 75 1.89 8.48 6.62
C GLU A 75 3.11 7.74 7.20
N LEU A 76 4.31 8.23 6.90
CA LEU A 76 5.54 7.72 7.50
C LEU A 76 5.65 8.14 8.97
N GLY A 77 6.33 7.33 9.78
CA GLY A 77 6.65 7.70 11.16
C GLY A 77 5.44 7.71 12.10
N ILE A 78 4.51 6.77 11.94
CA ILE A 78 3.37 6.62 12.85
C ILE A 78 3.86 6.14 14.22
N LYS A 79 3.31 6.73 15.31
CA LYS A 79 3.61 6.30 16.67
C LYS A 79 3.30 4.81 16.88
N LYS A 80 4.09 4.18 17.74
CA LYS A 80 4.01 2.75 18.04
C LYS A 80 2.60 2.30 18.49
N ASN A 81 1.85 3.15 19.18
CA ASN A 81 0.48 2.88 19.59
C ASN A 81 -0.56 2.99 18.46
N GLU A 82 -0.20 3.61 17.34
CA GLU A 82 -1.07 3.79 16.17
C GLU A 82 -0.78 2.77 15.06
N ILE A 83 0.34 2.05 15.14
CA ILE A 83 0.78 1.06 14.14
C ILE A 83 -0.26 -0.04 13.96
N SER A 84 -0.97 -0.44 15.00
CA SER A 84 -2.00 -1.49 14.94
C SER A 84 -3.18 -1.16 14.03
N SER A 85 -3.38 0.12 13.68
CA SER A 85 -4.42 0.54 12.72
C SER A 85 -4.05 0.28 11.26
N LEU A 86 -2.78 -0.03 10.98
CA LEU A 86 -2.29 -0.31 9.64
C LEU A 86 -2.44 -1.79 9.27
N THR A 87 -2.44 -2.08 7.96
CA THR A 87 -2.28 -3.45 7.50
C THR A 87 -0.91 -4.01 7.91
N GLN A 88 -0.80 -5.34 7.98
CA GLN A 88 0.46 -6.00 8.33
C GLN A 88 1.59 -5.64 7.35
N SER A 89 1.28 -5.50 6.06
CA SER A 89 2.25 -5.10 5.04
C SER A 89 2.80 -3.69 5.31
N SER A 90 1.93 -2.73 5.61
CA SER A 90 2.35 -1.36 5.95
C SER A 90 3.15 -1.29 7.24
N GLN A 91 2.77 -2.07 8.25
CA GLN A 91 3.54 -2.19 9.49
C GLN A 91 4.95 -2.71 9.23
N ALA A 92 5.08 -3.77 8.42
CA ALA A 92 6.36 -4.38 8.07
C ALA A 92 7.25 -3.41 7.27
N GLU A 93 6.68 -2.67 6.33
CA GLU A 93 7.42 -1.66 5.56
C GLU A 93 7.99 -0.56 6.44
N GLN A 94 7.19 0.01 7.34
CA GLN A 94 7.66 1.05 8.26
C GLN A 94 8.72 0.52 9.22
N LYS A 95 8.53 -0.67 9.74
CA LYS A 95 9.52 -1.33 10.60
C LYS A 95 10.85 -1.58 9.89
N SER A 96 10.82 -2.02 8.63
CA SER A 96 12.05 -2.28 7.85
C SER A 96 12.87 -1.01 7.60
N ALA A 97 12.25 0.14 7.57
CA ALA A 97 12.91 1.45 7.45
C ALA A 97 13.32 2.05 8.81
N GLY A 98 13.08 1.34 9.92
CA GLY A 98 13.40 1.81 11.29
C GLY A 98 12.47 2.91 11.81
N LEU A 99 11.34 3.13 11.15
CA LEU A 99 10.39 4.19 11.48
C LEU A 99 9.62 3.95 12.79
N ASP A 100 9.58 2.71 13.26
CA ASP A 100 9.02 2.33 14.56
C ASP A 100 9.95 2.67 15.75
N GLN A 101 11.20 3.05 15.48
CA GLN A 101 12.24 3.36 16.48
C GLN A 101 12.68 4.81 16.43
N CYS A 102 11.87 5.70 15.88
CA CYS A 102 12.16 7.13 15.87
C CYS A 102 12.27 7.68 17.30
N SER A 103 13.24 8.60 17.51
CA SER A 103 13.24 9.46 18.71
C SER A 103 12.02 10.38 18.69
N GLU A 104 11.68 10.97 19.85
CA GLU A 104 10.60 11.95 19.90
C GLU A 104 10.84 13.16 18.97
N GLU A 105 12.09 13.61 18.88
CA GLU A 105 12.48 14.72 18.01
C GLU A 105 12.31 14.37 16.54
N GLU A 106 12.80 13.21 16.11
CA GLU A 106 12.63 12.69 14.75
C GLU A 106 11.16 12.50 14.40
N TYR A 107 10.38 11.95 15.34
CA TYR A 107 8.95 11.77 15.16
C TYR A 107 8.21 13.11 14.94
N GLU A 108 8.48 14.12 15.77
CA GLU A 108 7.85 15.44 15.65
C GLU A 108 8.26 16.14 14.34
N GLU A 109 9.50 15.97 13.90
CA GLU A 109 9.97 16.50 12.61
C GLU A 109 9.23 15.85 11.43
N ILE A 110 9.14 14.53 11.39
CA ILE A 110 8.41 13.80 10.36
C ILE A 110 6.93 14.21 10.37
N LYS A 111 6.31 14.28 11.52
CA LYS A 111 4.93 14.71 11.68
C LYS A 111 4.69 16.12 11.13
N SER A 112 5.59 17.04 11.41
CA SER A 112 5.53 18.41 10.89
C SER A 112 5.65 18.46 9.36
N LEU A 113 6.60 17.70 8.80
CA LEU A 113 6.79 17.61 7.35
C LEU A 113 5.59 16.97 6.65
N ASN A 114 5.04 15.90 7.22
CA ASN A 114 3.82 15.26 6.71
C ASN A 114 2.65 16.24 6.68
N ARG A 115 2.48 17.02 7.75
CA ARG A 115 1.42 18.04 7.82
C ARG A 115 1.57 19.09 6.73
N LEU A 116 2.76 19.64 6.56
CA LEU A 116 3.05 20.66 5.54
C LEU A 116 2.81 20.13 4.13
N TYR A 117 3.24 18.90 3.86
CA TYR A 117 3.01 18.26 2.57
C TYR A 117 1.52 18.08 2.28
N LYS A 118 0.78 17.56 3.25
CA LYS A 118 -0.66 17.32 3.13
C LYS A 118 -1.46 18.61 2.97
N GLU A 119 -1.07 19.67 3.65
CA GLU A 119 -1.68 21.00 3.48
C GLU A 119 -1.47 21.54 2.05
N LYS A 120 -0.30 21.26 1.47
CA LYS A 120 0.04 21.75 0.13
C LYS A 120 -0.60 20.91 -0.98
N PHE A 121 -0.65 19.60 -0.86
CA PHE A 121 -1.02 18.67 -1.94
C PHE A 121 -2.34 17.94 -1.71
N ASP A 122 -2.94 18.03 -0.54
CA ASP A 122 -4.20 17.40 -0.15
C ASP A 122 -4.20 15.85 -0.17
N PHE A 123 -3.01 15.25 -0.11
CA PHE A 123 -2.80 13.83 0.12
C PHE A 123 -1.47 13.61 0.84
N PRO A 124 -1.27 12.44 1.52
CA PRO A 124 -0.04 12.20 2.27
C PRO A 124 1.18 12.04 1.37
N PHE A 125 2.36 12.36 1.89
CA PHE A 125 3.63 12.03 1.24
C PHE A 125 3.80 10.52 1.15
N ILE A 126 4.08 10.02 -0.05
CA ILE A 126 4.18 8.60 -0.34
C ILE A 126 5.54 8.32 -0.96
N ILE A 127 6.28 7.39 -0.38
CA ILE A 127 7.58 6.95 -0.87
C ILE A 127 7.77 5.45 -0.64
N ALA A 128 8.38 4.76 -1.59
CA ALA A 128 8.79 3.37 -1.39
C ALA A 128 10.00 3.31 -0.47
N VAL A 129 9.87 2.68 0.69
CA VAL A 129 10.90 2.65 1.73
C VAL A 129 11.80 1.42 1.71
N LYS A 130 11.55 0.46 0.82
CA LYS A 130 12.39 -0.73 0.71
C LYS A 130 13.84 -0.35 0.41
N GLY A 131 14.76 -0.79 1.28
CA GLY A 131 16.18 -0.46 1.16
C GLY A 131 16.57 0.93 1.66
N LEU A 132 15.61 1.72 2.15
CA LEU A 132 15.85 3.00 2.80
C LEU A 132 15.86 2.85 4.31
N ASN A 133 16.53 3.78 4.97
CA ASN A 133 16.46 3.96 6.42
C ASN A 133 16.12 5.41 6.74
N LEU A 134 15.91 5.71 8.01
CA LEU A 134 15.51 7.04 8.45
C LEU A 134 16.46 8.15 8.00
N SER A 135 17.78 7.90 8.02
CA SER A 135 18.78 8.89 7.59
C SER A 135 18.75 9.19 6.10
N LEU A 136 18.26 8.26 5.27
CA LEU A 136 18.11 8.44 3.82
C LEU A 136 16.77 9.09 3.45
N ILE A 137 15.77 8.98 4.31
CA ILE A 137 14.45 9.60 4.11
C ILE A 137 14.47 11.09 4.47
N HIS A 138 15.33 11.46 5.39
CA HIS A 138 15.59 12.86 5.75
C HIS A 138 16.25 13.60 4.59
#